data_f6f4fadb8289ee85f7cc70b556d0f9f2
#
_entry.id   f6f4fadb8289ee85f7cc70b556d0f9f2
#
_cell.length_a   1.000
_cell.length_b   1.000
_cell.length_c   1.000
_cell.angle_alpha   90.00
_cell.angle_beta   90.00
_cell.angle_gamma   90.00
#
_symmetry.space_group_name_H-M   'P 1'
#
loop_
_entity.id
_entity.type
_entity.pdbx_description
1 polymer ?
#
loop_
_entity_poly.entity_id
_entity_poly.type
_entity_poly.pdbx_seq_one_letter_code
_entity_poly.pdbx_strand_id
1 'polypeptide(L)'
;KDDIADILGMLKIDKRKELLNLMIEGDRKILTSLLGYKEDSAGGIMTTEFIIFKQDMTIKETLKKIKEMAPKNELLDTLFISDNARKVVGTVELREVLINSNDTVLSDIANKNFVSVEPEVDQEEVAATFRKYDLTVLPVVNKKQIILGIITVDDVMDVMVEEQTEDILKMGGVAKEETLNSTFWDSVKLRLPWLVINLLTAFLAALTVKAFEGTIAKVVALSSTMSMVTGMGGNAGTQTVSIIIRNIAMGNIELKDALPQLKKEILLGLVNGLVIGIITGIAVGMIYHSVYLGIIILLAMVGNLIVSGIFGLLVPLVLQKLKVDPALSSSIFLTTATDVLGFF
;
A
#
# COMPACT_ATOMS: atom_id res chain seq x y z
N LYS A 1 17.94 -13.85 -11.95
CA LYS A 1 19.05 -13.21 -11.19
C LYS A 1 18.52 -12.33 -10.08
N ASP A 2 17.36 -11.74 -10.29
CA ASP A 2 16.53 -11.05 -9.32
C ASP A 2 16.22 -11.97 -8.13
N ASP A 3 15.62 -13.14 -8.32
CA ASP A 3 15.41 -14.15 -7.25
C ASP A 3 16.65 -14.44 -6.43
N ILE A 4 17.84 -14.48 -7.10
CA ILE A 4 19.10 -14.69 -6.40
C ILE A 4 19.47 -13.45 -5.58
N ALA A 5 19.19 -12.26 -6.07
CA ALA A 5 19.43 -11.02 -5.33
C ALA A 5 18.54 -10.96 -4.08
N ASP A 6 17.26 -11.36 -4.19
CA ASP A 6 16.32 -11.39 -3.08
C ASP A 6 16.75 -12.38 -1.99
N ILE A 7 17.11 -13.62 -2.40
CA ILE A 7 17.66 -14.61 -1.46
C ILE A 7 18.93 -14.08 -0.77
N LEU A 8 19.82 -13.42 -1.52
CA LEU A 8 21.03 -12.83 -0.96
C LEU A 8 20.72 -11.63 -0.05
N GLY A 9 19.66 -10.87 -0.34
CA GLY A 9 19.14 -9.78 0.47
C GLY A 9 18.79 -10.22 1.88
N MET A 10 18.11 -11.36 2.00
CA MET A 10 17.71 -11.95 3.28
C MET A 10 18.86 -12.47 4.14
N LEU A 11 20.07 -12.65 3.57
CA LEU A 11 21.20 -13.21 4.29
C LEU A 11 21.98 -12.17 5.08
N LYS A 12 22.60 -12.60 6.19
CA LYS A 12 23.56 -11.78 6.95
C LYS A 12 24.73 -11.35 6.05
N ILE A 13 25.19 -10.11 6.24
CA ILE A 13 26.20 -9.45 5.39
C ILE A 13 27.45 -10.33 5.15
N ASP A 14 27.90 -11.05 6.15
CA ASP A 14 29.11 -11.90 6.02
C ASP A 14 28.87 -13.09 5.08
N LYS A 15 27.72 -13.78 5.22
CA LYS A 15 27.34 -14.89 4.34
C LYS A 15 27.07 -14.41 2.91
N ARG A 16 26.40 -13.25 2.76
CA ARG A 16 26.16 -12.61 1.46
C ARG A 16 27.48 -12.35 0.73
N LYS A 17 28.48 -11.76 1.40
CA LYS A 17 29.79 -11.50 0.82
C LYS A 17 30.52 -12.78 0.44
N GLU A 18 30.45 -13.82 1.27
CA GLU A 18 31.04 -15.11 0.99
C GLU A 18 30.47 -15.71 -0.29
N LEU A 19 29.13 -15.76 -0.42
CA LEU A 19 28.46 -16.30 -1.60
C LEU A 19 28.75 -15.48 -2.86
N LEU A 20 28.71 -14.15 -2.78
CA LEU A 20 29.06 -13.27 -3.91
C LEU A 20 30.49 -13.50 -4.40
N ASN A 21 31.44 -13.80 -3.51
CA ASN A 21 32.83 -14.08 -3.89
C ASN A 21 33.01 -15.43 -4.60
N LEU A 22 32.09 -16.36 -4.44
CA LEU A 22 32.10 -17.66 -5.14
C LEU A 22 31.52 -17.57 -6.56
N MET A 23 30.83 -16.44 -6.89
CA MET A 23 30.20 -16.26 -8.20
C MET A 23 31.15 -15.75 -9.27
N ILE A 24 30.78 -16.00 -10.53
CA ILE A 24 31.48 -15.47 -11.69
C ILE A 24 31.44 -13.94 -11.66
N GLU A 25 32.52 -13.28 -12.06
CA GLU A 25 32.69 -11.82 -11.95
C GLU A 25 31.54 -11.02 -12.61
N GLY A 26 31.00 -11.50 -13.74
CA GLY A 26 29.87 -10.87 -14.42
C GLY A 26 28.61 -10.88 -13.59
N ASP A 27 28.22 -12.05 -13.05
CA ASP A 27 27.03 -12.22 -12.22
C ASP A 27 27.18 -11.50 -10.88
N ARG A 28 28.36 -11.54 -10.28
CA ARG A 28 28.66 -10.80 -9.06
C ARG A 28 28.44 -9.29 -9.21
N LYS A 29 28.88 -8.71 -10.34
CA LYS A 29 28.66 -7.26 -10.60
C LYS A 29 27.19 -6.92 -10.73
N ILE A 30 26.41 -7.73 -11.45
CA ILE A 30 24.97 -7.53 -11.62
C ILE A 30 24.27 -7.64 -10.27
N LEU A 31 24.50 -8.71 -9.53
CA LEU A 31 23.88 -8.93 -8.21
C LEU A 31 24.27 -7.85 -7.19
N THR A 32 25.52 -7.40 -7.22
CA THR A 32 25.97 -6.28 -6.36
C THR A 32 25.24 -4.98 -6.72
N SER A 33 24.95 -4.75 -8.00
CA SER A 33 24.17 -3.59 -8.44
C SER A 33 22.72 -3.68 -8.01
N LEU A 34 22.08 -4.84 -8.16
CA LEU A 34 20.70 -5.08 -7.71
C LEU A 34 20.56 -4.91 -6.20
N LEU A 35 21.46 -5.52 -5.43
CA LEU A 35 21.51 -5.38 -3.96
C LEU A 35 21.78 -3.94 -3.47
N GLY A 36 22.12 -3.02 -4.35
CA GLY A 36 22.29 -1.60 -4.05
C GLY A 36 20.98 -0.80 -4.05
N TYR A 37 19.91 -1.34 -4.63
CA TYR A 37 18.59 -0.75 -4.59
C TYR A 37 17.83 -1.18 -3.34
N LYS A 38 16.79 -0.44 -2.99
CA LYS A 38 15.86 -0.85 -1.93
C LYS A 38 15.01 -2.00 -2.44
N GLU A 39 14.71 -2.97 -1.59
CA GLU A 39 13.86 -4.13 -1.93
C GLU A 39 12.48 -3.67 -2.47
N ASP A 40 11.85 -2.68 -1.83
CA ASP A 40 10.53 -2.13 -2.17
C ASP A 40 10.60 -1.06 -3.29
N SER A 41 11.59 -1.12 -4.21
CA SER A 41 11.72 -0.13 -5.28
C SER A 41 11.74 -0.80 -6.65
N ALA A 42 11.46 -0.02 -7.70
CA ALA A 42 11.55 -0.49 -9.08
C ALA A 42 12.90 -1.14 -9.40
N GLY A 43 13.98 -0.66 -8.79
CA GLY A 43 15.33 -1.24 -8.93
C GLY A 43 15.50 -2.55 -8.16
N GLY A 44 14.75 -2.76 -7.07
CA GLY A 44 14.74 -3.98 -6.28
C GLY A 44 14.02 -5.12 -7.02
N ILE A 45 12.84 -4.82 -7.56
CA ILE A 45 11.97 -5.81 -8.22
C ILE A 45 12.27 -6.01 -9.72
N MET A 46 13.25 -5.29 -10.30
CA MET A 46 13.55 -5.41 -11.73
C MET A 46 14.42 -6.63 -12.04
N THR A 47 14.16 -7.28 -13.17
CA THR A 47 15.08 -8.23 -13.75
C THR A 47 16.06 -7.56 -14.72
N THR A 48 17.29 -8.06 -14.78
CA THR A 48 18.29 -7.63 -15.76
C THR A 48 18.34 -8.54 -17.00
N GLU A 49 17.44 -9.51 -17.08
CA GLU A 49 17.36 -10.48 -18.17
C GLU A 49 16.42 -10.01 -19.28
N PHE A 50 16.84 -9.02 -20.03
CA PHE A 50 16.09 -8.44 -21.14
C PHE A 50 16.95 -8.30 -22.41
N ILE A 51 16.28 -8.11 -23.55
CA ILE A 51 16.93 -7.93 -24.85
C ILE A 51 16.67 -6.52 -25.35
N ILE A 52 17.75 -5.85 -25.78
CA ILE A 52 17.65 -4.56 -26.46
C ILE A 52 18.00 -4.76 -27.95
N PHE A 53 17.21 -4.12 -28.80
CA PHE A 53 17.45 -4.06 -30.24
C PHE A 53 17.87 -2.65 -30.64
N LYS A 54 18.72 -2.53 -31.66
CA LYS A 54 19.09 -1.23 -32.20
C LYS A 54 17.97 -0.73 -33.13
N GLN A 55 17.74 0.58 -33.12
CA GLN A 55 16.68 1.21 -33.91
C GLN A 55 16.87 1.06 -35.43
N ASP A 56 18.09 0.84 -35.90
CA ASP A 56 18.48 0.67 -37.30
C ASP A 56 18.39 -0.78 -37.83
N MET A 57 18.06 -1.73 -36.95
CA MET A 57 17.89 -3.14 -37.35
C MET A 57 16.64 -3.34 -38.17
N THR A 58 16.74 -4.20 -39.18
CA THR A 58 15.60 -4.68 -39.94
C THR A 58 14.83 -5.79 -39.20
N ILE A 59 13.57 -6.01 -39.52
CA ILE A 59 12.77 -7.11 -38.97
C ILE A 59 13.45 -8.46 -39.20
N LYS A 60 14.05 -8.69 -40.36
CA LYS A 60 14.80 -9.94 -40.66
C LYS A 60 15.95 -10.15 -39.66
N GLU A 61 16.73 -9.12 -39.38
CA GLU A 61 17.83 -9.18 -38.42
C GLU A 61 17.32 -9.38 -36.99
N THR A 62 16.22 -8.71 -36.64
CA THR A 62 15.55 -8.83 -35.35
C THR A 62 15.05 -10.24 -35.10
N LEU A 63 14.34 -10.84 -36.05
CA LEU A 63 13.88 -12.23 -35.95
C LEU A 63 15.02 -13.24 -35.88
N LYS A 64 16.14 -12.99 -36.55
CA LYS A 64 17.33 -13.84 -36.43
C LYS A 64 17.90 -13.75 -34.99
N LYS A 65 18.04 -12.54 -34.47
CA LYS A 65 18.55 -12.31 -33.13
C LYS A 65 17.62 -12.91 -32.05
N ILE A 66 16.29 -12.80 -32.21
CA ILE A 66 15.32 -13.45 -31.32
C ILE A 66 15.52 -14.97 -31.32
N LYS A 67 15.66 -15.61 -32.49
CA LYS A 67 15.88 -17.06 -32.57
C LYS A 67 17.17 -17.52 -31.91
N GLU A 68 18.20 -16.68 -31.94
CA GLU A 68 19.48 -16.98 -31.31
C GLU A 68 19.45 -16.83 -29.78
N MET A 69 18.64 -15.89 -29.25
CA MET A 69 18.62 -15.50 -27.84
C MET A 69 17.40 -16.03 -27.07
N ALA A 70 16.27 -16.31 -27.75
CA ALA A 70 15.00 -16.72 -27.14
C ALA A 70 15.07 -17.93 -26.17
N PRO A 71 15.98 -18.90 -26.35
CA PRO A 71 16.09 -19.99 -25.36
C PRO A 71 16.56 -19.55 -23.97
N LYS A 72 16.99 -18.30 -23.82
CA LYS A 72 17.56 -17.76 -22.58
C LYS A 72 16.70 -16.69 -21.92
N ASN A 73 15.68 -16.18 -22.61
CA ASN A 73 14.87 -15.04 -22.15
C ASN A 73 13.38 -15.38 -22.24
N GLU A 74 12.68 -15.22 -21.14
CA GLU A 74 11.27 -15.58 -21.00
C GLU A 74 10.32 -14.56 -21.64
N LEU A 75 10.74 -13.29 -21.79
CA LEU A 75 9.88 -12.19 -22.25
C LEU A 75 10.28 -11.68 -23.63
N LEU A 76 9.40 -11.90 -24.59
CA LEU A 76 9.56 -11.47 -25.97
C LEU A 76 8.37 -10.64 -26.50
N ASP A 77 7.30 -10.45 -25.71
CA ASP A 77 6.10 -9.78 -26.21
C ASP A 77 6.36 -8.31 -26.57
N THR A 78 7.22 -7.63 -25.79
CA THR A 78 7.63 -6.25 -26.03
C THR A 78 9.15 -6.17 -26.22
N LEU A 79 9.56 -5.63 -27.36
CA LEU A 79 10.96 -5.42 -27.70
C LEU A 79 11.36 -3.98 -27.40
N PHE A 80 12.43 -3.78 -26.64
CA PHE A 80 12.97 -2.45 -26.35
C PHE A 80 13.96 -2.03 -27.43
N ILE A 81 13.75 -0.81 -27.93
CA ILE A 81 14.56 -0.24 -29.01
C ILE A 81 15.48 0.83 -28.45
N SER A 82 16.76 0.76 -28.76
CA SER A 82 17.74 1.76 -28.33
C SER A 82 18.44 2.43 -29.49
N ASP A 83 18.93 3.64 -29.24
CA ASP A 83 19.88 4.34 -30.09
C ASP A 83 21.31 3.80 -29.92
N ASN A 84 22.26 4.41 -30.65
CA ASN A 84 23.68 4.06 -30.53
C ASN A 84 24.33 4.42 -29.18
N ALA A 85 23.68 5.30 -28.40
CA ALA A 85 24.09 5.67 -27.03
C ALA A 85 23.45 4.77 -25.97
N ARG A 86 22.74 3.69 -26.35
CA ARG A 86 21.96 2.77 -25.48
C ARG A 86 20.79 3.43 -24.76
N LYS A 87 20.33 4.60 -25.22
CA LYS A 87 19.08 5.18 -24.75
C LYS A 87 17.90 4.43 -25.33
N VAL A 88 16.89 4.14 -24.51
CA VAL A 88 15.61 3.62 -25.01
C VAL A 88 14.91 4.71 -25.78
N VAL A 89 14.56 4.44 -27.03
CA VAL A 89 13.91 5.38 -27.94
C VAL A 89 12.48 4.95 -28.32
N GLY A 90 12.10 3.73 -27.96
CA GLY A 90 10.78 3.20 -28.21
C GLY A 90 10.65 1.74 -27.86
N THR A 91 9.44 1.23 -28.02
CA THR A 91 9.10 -0.18 -27.88
C THR A 91 8.43 -0.69 -29.15
N VAL A 92 8.60 -1.97 -29.47
CA VAL A 92 7.90 -2.66 -30.56
C VAL A 92 7.29 -3.93 -30.02
N GLU A 93 6.00 -4.15 -30.26
CA GLU A 93 5.36 -5.42 -29.93
C GLU A 93 5.83 -6.52 -30.89
N LEU A 94 6.01 -7.74 -30.40
CA LEU A 94 6.37 -8.89 -31.23
C LEU A 94 5.37 -9.08 -32.39
N ARG A 95 4.10 -8.77 -32.15
CA ARG A 95 3.06 -8.80 -33.19
C ARG A 95 3.42 -7.90 -34.37
N GLU A 96 3.91 -6.68 -34.13
CA GLU A 96 4.30 -5.75 -35.20
C GLU A 96 5.49 -6.29 -35.99
N VAL A 97 6.43 -6.98 -35.36
CA VAL A 97 7.55 -7.65 -36.04
C VAL A 97 7.08 -8.79 -36.93
N LEU A 98 6.00 -9.50 -36.55
CA LEU A 98 5.48 -10.65 -37.33
C LEU A 98 4.62 -10.25 -38.55
N ILE A 99 3.95 -9.09 -38.50
CA ILE A 99 3.02 -8.66 -39.55
C ILE A 99 3.67 -7.73 -40.58
N ASN A 100 4.78 -7.09 -40.29
CA ASN A 100 5.48 -6.18 -41.20
C ASN A 100 6.50 -6.91 -42.08
N SER A 101 6.97 -6.25 -43.15
CA SER A 101 7.90 -6.85 -44.07
C SER A 101 9.30 -7.01 -43.50
N ASN A 102 10.05 -8.00 -43.96
CA ASN A 102 11.41 -8.31 -43.50
C ASN A 102 12.41 -7.14 -43.61
N ASP A 103 12.19 -6.23 -44.56
CA ASP A 103 13.08 -5.10 -44.87
C ASP A 103 12.69 -3.84 -44.06
N THR A 104 11.58 -3.85 -43.32
CA THR A 104 11.15 -2.73 -42.47
C THR A 104 12.14 -2.54 -41.31
N VAL A 105 12.49 -1.30 -41.02
CA VAL A 105 13.39 -0.95 -39.94
C VAL A 105 12.59 -0.75 -38.64
N LEU A 106 13.14 -1.18 -37.51
CA LEU A 106 12.44 -1.10 -36.20
C LEU A 106 12.05 0.32 -35.83
N SER A 107 12.87 1.34 -36.20
CA SER A 107 12.55 2.75 -35.94
C SER A 107 11.24 3.23 -36.56
N ASP A 108 10.80 2.59 -37.66
CA ASP A 108 9.62 2.99 -38.43
C ASP A 108 8.32 2.48 -37.79
N ILE A 109 8.40 1.39 -37.03
CA ILE A 109 7.27 0.76 -36.34
C ILE A 109 7.32 0.96 -34.81
N ALA A 110 8.35 1.59 -34.30
CA ALA A 110 8.54 1.79 -32.85
C ALA A 110 7.52 2.78 -32.27
N ASN A 111 6.85 2.37 -31.19
CA ASN A 111 6.07 3.25 -30.37
C ASN A 111 7.00 4.11 -29.50
N LYS A 112 7.03 5.41 -29.75
CA LYS A 112 7.86 6.38 -29.03
C LYS A 112 7.21 6.87 -27.74
N ASN A 113 5.91 6.62 -27.56
CA ASN A 113 5.15 6.99 -26.37
C ASN A 113 5.10 5.81 -25.38
N PHE A 114 6.24 5.34 -24.92
CA PHE A 114 6.34 4.30 -23.92
C PHE A 114 6.47 4.89 -22.51
N VAL A 115 6.00 4.14 -21.51
CA VAL A 115 6.15 4.48 -20.11
C VAL A 115 7.43 3.84 -19.59
N SER A 116 8.14 4.54 -18.70
CA SER A 116 9.33 4.04 -18.01
C SER A 116 9.38 4.61 -16.60
N VAL A 117 10.10 3.94 -15.69
CA VAL A 117 10.30 4.39 -14.31
C VAL A 117 11.78 4.49 -13.96
N GLU A 118 12.13 5.33 -12.98
CA GLU A 118 13.45 5.35 -12.39
C GLU A 118 13.58 4.26 -11.31
N PRO A 119 14.80 3.75 -11.02
CA PRO A 119 14.98 2.62 -10.09
C PRO A 119 14.62 2.94 -8.64
N GLU A 120 14.55 4.22 -8.26
CA GLU A 120 14.18 4.65 -6.91
C GLU A 120 12.66 4.78 -6.70
N VAL A 121 11.84 4.55 -7.74
CA VAL A 121 10.38 4.58 -7.64
C VAL A 121 9.90 3.44 -6.78
N ASP A 122 8.94 3.72 -5.90
CA ASP A 122 8.32 2.76 -5.00
C ASP A 122 7.54 1.66 -5.76
N GLN A 123 7.57 0.43 -5.26
CA GLN A 123 6.91 -0.70 -5.92
C GLN A 123 5.39 -0.55 -6.01
N GLU A 124 4.75 0.15 -5.05
CA GLU A 124 3.31 0.44 -5.12
C GLU A 124 2.99 1.37 -6.30
N GLU A 125 3.83 2.38 -6.57
CA GLU A 125 3.69 3.27 -7.72
C GLU A 125 3.95 2.54 -9.04
N VAL A 126 4.89 1.59 -9.05
CA VAL A 126 5.11 0.69 -10.18
C VAL A 126 3.85 -0.13 -10.47
N ALA A 127 3.26 -0.78 -9.47
CA ALA A 127 2.04 -1.57 -9.62
C ALA A 127 0.85 -0.70 -10.09
N ALA A 128 0.73 0.52 -9.57
CA ALA A 128 -0.27 1.49 -10.03
C ALA A 128 -0.06 1.87 -11.51
N THR A 129 1.20 2.00 -11.95
CA THR A 129 1.57 2.31 -13.34
C THR A 129 1.19 1.18 -14.29
N PHE A 130 1.49 -0.08 -13.93
CA PHE A 130 1.06 -1.26 -14.70
C PHE A 130 -0.45 -1.27 -14.92
N ARG A 131 -1.21 -1.08 -13.85
CA ARG A 131 -2.68 -1.07 -13.90
C ARG A 131 -3.25 0.10 -14.71
N LYS A 132 -2.62 1.28 -14.63
CA LYS A 132 -3.08 2.49 -15.33
C LYS A 132 -2.91 2.42 -16.84
N TYR A 133 -1.84 1.76 -17.29
CA TYR A 133 -1.47 1.72 -18.69
C TYR A 133 -1.60 0.32 -19.30
N ASP A 134 -2.19 -0.65 -18.58
CA ASP A 134 -2.38 -2.03 -18.99
C ASP A 134 -1.09 -2.67 -19.53
N LEU A 135 0.02 -2.49 -18.78
CA LEU A 135 1.34 -2.93 -19.21
C LEU A 135 1.55 -4.43 -18.94
N THR A 136 2.31 -5.09 -19.80
CA THR A 136 2.87 -6.44 -19.58
C THR A 136 4.31 -6.36 -19.10
N VAL A 137 5.02 -5.28 -19.44
CA VAL A 137 6.41 -5.05 -19.07
C VAL A 137 6.67 -3.55 -18.95
N LEU A 138 7.53 -3.15 -18.01
CA LEU A 138 7.88 -1.76 -17.74
C LEU A 138 9.41 -1.62 -17.69
N PRO A 139 10.04 -0.80 -18.53
CA PRO A 139 11.47 -0.57 -18.49
C PRO A 139 11.85 0.35 -17.33
N VAL A 140 12.86 -0.06 -16.59
CA VAL A 140 13.53 0.75 -15.55
C VAL A 140 14.72 1.45 -16.19
N VAL A 141 14.72 2.78 -16.15
CA VAL A 141 15.74 3.59 -16.82
C VAL A 141 16.41 4.55 -15.84
N ASN A 142 17.68 4.85 -16.06
CA ASN A 142 18.35 5.90 -15.30
C ASN A 142 18.00 7.30 -15.85
N LYS A 143 18.48 8.34 -15.17
CA LYS A 143 18.28 9.76 -15.58
C LYS A 143 18.78 10.09 -16.99
N LYS A 144 19.61 9.23 -17.59
CA LYS A 144 20.08 9.36 -18.98
C LYS A 144 19.22 8.57 -19.97
N GLN A 145 18.11 7.99 -19.52
CA GLN A 145 17.23 7.11 -20.32
C GLN A 145 17.92 5.82 -20.81
N ILE A 146 18.95 5.36 -20.09
CA ILE A 146 19.58 4.07 -20.36
C ILE A 146 18.84 3.02 -19.54
N ILE A 147 18.44 1.94 -20.19
CA ILE A 147 17.72 0.84 -19.54
C ILE A 147 18.66 0.10 -18.58
N LEU A 148 18.21 -0.10 -17.37
CA LEU A 148 18.90 -0.82 -16.29
C LEU A 148 18.34 -2.23 -16.12
N GLY A 149 17.03 -2.37 -16.26
CA GLY A 149 16.28 -3.59 -16.13
C GLY A 149 14.87 -3.44 -16.67
N ILE A 150 14.08 -4.47 -16.52
CA ILE A 150 12.65 -4.47 -16.82
C ILE A 150 11.91 -5.06 -15.62
N ILE A 151 10.66 -4.66 -15.45
CA ILE A 151 9.73 -5.27 -14.49
C ILE A 151 8.64 -5.94 -15.30
N THR A 152 8.24 -7.14 -14.91
CA THR A 152 7.24 -7.94 -15.63
C THR A 152 5.91 -7.95 -14.88
N VAL A 153 4.83 -8.28 -15.58
CA VAL A 153 3.50 -8.29 -14.96
C VAL A 153 3.36 -9.37 -13.88
N ASP A 154 4.02 -10.50 -14.02
CA ASP A 154 4.05 -11.58 -13.02
C ASP A 154 4.71 -11.12 -11.72
N ASP A 155 5.88 -10.47 -11.76
CA ASP A 155 6.52 -9.86 -10.59
C ASP A 155 5.61 -8.81 -9.93
N VAL A 156 4.95 -7.97 -10.74
CA VAL A 156 4.01 -6.96 -10.23
C VAL A 156 2.78 -7.59 -9.57
N MET A 157 2.34 -8.77 -10.03
CA MET A 157 1.24 -9.49 -9.36
C MET A 157 1.64 -9.89 -7.93
N ASP A 158 2.88 -10.34 -7.73
CA ASP A 158 3.40 -10.68 -6.40
C ASP A 158 3.54 -9.42 -5.53
N VAL A 159 4.07 -8.33 -6.08
CA VAL A 159 4.10 -7.01 -5.41
C VAL A 159 2.71 -6.57 -4.96
N MET A 160 1.69 -6.71 -5.82
CA MET A 160 0.32 -6.34 -5.44
C MET A 160 -0.23 -7.15 -4.26
N VAL A 161 0.11 -8.43 -4.16
CA VAL A 161 -0.26 -9.28 -3.02
C VAL A 161 0.50 -8.88 -1.77
N GLU A 162 1.79 -8.56 -1.92
CA GLU A 162 2.63 -8.10 -0.82
C GLU A 162 2.12 -6.79 -0.21
N GLU A 163 1.87 -5.77 -1.04
CA GLU A 163 1.33 -4.48 -0.62
C GLU A 163 -0.04 -4.61 0.08
N GLN A 164 -0.93 -5.45 -0.47
CA GLN A 164 -2.23 -5.70 0.18
C GLN A 164 -2.07 -6.39 1.53
N THR A 165 -1.12 -7.31 1.65
CA THR A 165 -0.81 -8.01 2.91
C THR A 165 -0.21 -7.03 3.93
N GLU A 166 0.70 -6.17 3.49
CA GLU A 166 1.29 -5.12 4.30
C GLU A 166 0.22 -4.17 4.85
N ASP A 167 -0.69 -3.69 4.01
CA ASP A 167 -1.82 -2.84 4.41
C ASP A 167 -2.69 -3.51 5.50
N ILE A 168 -3.01 -4.79 5.33
CA ILE A 168 -3.80 -5.56 6.31
C ILE A 168 -3.06 -5.64 7.65
N LEU A 169 -1.77 -5.95 7.66
CA LEU A 169 -0.95 -6.04 8.86
C LEU A 169 -0.82 -4.68 9.55
N LYS A 170 -0.55 -3.63 8.79
CA LYS A 170 -0.43 -2.25 9.29
C LYS A 170 -1.74 -1.74 9.90
N MET A 171 -2.89 -2.05 9.30
CA MET A 171 -4.20 -1.73 9.89
C MET A 171 -4.40 -2.42 11.25
N GLY A 172 -3.81 -3.60 11.45
CA GLY A 172 -3.76 -4.30 12.73
C GLY A 172 -2.69 -3.78 13.70
N GLY A 173 -1.87 -2.80 13.28
CA GLY A 173 -0.74 -2.30 14.08
C GLY A 173 0.42 -3.28 14.17
N VAL A 174 0.62 -4.10 13.13
CA VAL A 174 1.70 -5.07 13.01
C VAL A 174 2.63 -4.65 11.89
N ALA A 175 3.95 -4.77 12.11
CA ALA A 175 4.94 -4.48 11.07
C ALA A 175 4.93 -5.58 9.99
N LYS A 176 5.27 -5.22 8.73
CA LYS A 176 5.23 -6.14 7.58
C LYS A 176 6.17 -7.34 7.70
N GLU A 177 7.26 -7.17 8.43
CA GLU A 177 8.26 -8.22 8.66
C GLU A 177 7.79 -9.33 9.61
N GLU A 178 6.63 -9.13 10.27
CA GLU A 178 6.06 -10.15 11.17
C GLU A 178 5.47 -11.30 10.37
N THR A 179 5.96 -12.50 10.64
CA THR A 179 5.48 -13.74 10.02
C THR A 179 5.18 -14.81 11.07
N LEU A 180 4.48 -15.87 10.67
CA LEU A 180 4.23 -17.01 11.55
C LEU A 180 5.52 -17.71 12.00
N ASN A 181 6.61 -17.57 11.25
CA ASN A 181 7.92 -18.16 11.53
C ASN A 181 8.83 -17.21 12.32
N SER A 182 8.39 -16.00 12.64
CA SER A 182 9.16 -15.04 13.44
C SER A 182 9.51 -15.63 14.80
N THR A 183 10.72 -15.38 15.30
CA THR A 183 11.06 -15.81 16.65
C THR A 183 10.30 -15.01 17.71
N PHE A 184 10.11 -15.56 18.89
CA PHE A 184 9.39 -14.88 19.99
C PHE A 184 9.89 -13.45 20.24
N TRP A 185 11.21 -13.25 20.28
CA TRP A 185 11.80 -11.93 20.55
C TRP A 185 11.67 -10.97 19.37
N ASP A 186 11.65 -11.48 18.15
CA ASP A 186 11.43 -10.64 16.98
C ASP A 186 9.97 -10.16 16.95
N SER A 187 9.01 -11.06 17.19
CA SER A 187 7.59 -10.68 17.34
C SER A 187 7.37 -9.62 18.42
N VAL A 188 8.04 -9.75 19.60
CA VAL A 188 7.96 -8.73 20.64
C VAL A 188 8.46 -7.38 20.14
N LYS A 189 9.60 -7.33 19.46
CA LYS A 189 10.16 -6.07 18.94
C LYS A 189 9.28 -5.41 17.87
N LEU A 190 8.63 -6.22 17.02
CA LEU A 190 7.79 -5.73 15.93
C LEU A 190 6.42 -5.21 16.41
N ARG A 191 5.86 -5.79 17.47
CA ARG A 191 4.52 -5.42 17.98
C ARG A 191 4.56 -4.42 19.15
N LEU A 192 5.55 -4.52 20.05
CA LEU A 192 5.59 -3.73 21.29
C LEU A 192 5.57 -2.21 21.06
N PRO A 193 6.28 -1.62 20.07
CA PRO A 193 6.22 -0.18 19.83
C PRO A 193 4.80 0.33 19.59
N TRP A 194 4.02 -0.39 18.79
CA TRP A 194 2.63 -0.03 18.49
C TRP A 194 1.72 -0.16 19.72
N LEU A 195 1.93 -1.20 20.52
CA LEU A 195 1.19 -1.37 21.78
C LEU A 195 1.49 -0.23 22.78
N VAL A 196 2.73 0.26 22.82
CA VAL A 196 3.11 1.42 23.66
C VAL A 196 2.43 2.70 23.15
N ILE A 197 2.38 2.94 21.84
CA ILE A 197 1.66 4.10 21.28
C ILE A 197 0.16 4.00 21.61
N ASN A 198 -0.45 2.83 21.43
CA ASN A 198 -1.84 2.60 21.82
C ASN A 198 -2.08 2.82 23.31
N LEU A 199 -1.14 2.44 24.16
CA LEU A 199 -1.23 2.70 25.61
C LEU A 199 -1.23 4.20 25.89
N LEU A 200 -0.39 4.99 25.22
CA LEU A 200 -0.37 6.45 25.40
C LEU A 200 -1.70 7.10 24.97
N THR A 201 -2.29 6.65 23.89
CA THR A 201 -3.60 7.15 23.46
C THR A 201 -4.74 6.74 24.42
N ALA A 202 -4.67 5.53 24.97
CA ALA A 202 -5.59 5.08 26.00
C ALA A 202 -5.51 5.94 27.29
N PHE A 203 -4.33 6.45 27.65
CA PHE A 203 -4.19 7.42 28.73
C PHE A 203 -4.92 8.73 28.45
N LEU A 204 -4.93 9.22 27.20
CA LEU A 204 -5.70 10.43 26.84
C LEU A 204 -7.21 10.20 27.04
N ALA A 205 -7.72 9.05 26.62
CA ALA A 205 -9.11 8.66 26.84
C ALA A 205 -9.42 8.58 28.36
N ALA A 206 -8.53 7.96 29.15
CA ALA A 206 -8.67 7.88 30.61
C ALA A 206 -8.67 9.26 31.30
N LEU A 207 -7.88 10.22 30.81
CA LEU A 207 -7.90 11.60 31.32
C LEU A 207 -9.25 12.28 31.04
N THR A 208 -9.88 12.01 29.91
CA THR A 208 -11.23 12.50 29.60
C THR A 208 -12.24 11.94 30.59
N VAL A 209 -12.23 10.63 30.85
CA VAL A 209 -13.08 10.00 31.87
C VAL A 209 -12.88 10.62 33.24
N LYS A 210 -11.61 10.86 33.66
CA LYS A 210 -11.26 11.49 34.90
C LYS A 210 -11.82 12.92 35.03
N ALA A 211 -11.85 13.68 33.96
CA ALA A 211 -12.41 15.03 33.95
C ALA A 211 -13.92 15.03 34.31
N PHE A 212 -14.63 13.94 33.99
CA PHE A 212 -16.07 13.77 34.26
C PHE A 212 -16.37 12.86 35.44
N GLU A 213 -15.38 12.50 36.28
CA GLU A 213 -15.50 11.58 37.40
C GLU A 213 -16.64 11.97 38.36
N GLY A 214 -16.80 13.27 38.67
CA GLY A 214 -17.87 13.77 39.51
C GLY A 214 -19.29 13.58 38.93
N THR A 215 -19.43 13.57 37.61
CA THR A 215 -20.70 13.28 36.91
C THR A 215 -20.98 11.79 36.88
N ILE A 216 -19.97 11.00 36.59
CA ILE A 216 -20.04 9.53 36.56
C ILE A 216 -20.38 8.98 37.94
N ALA A 217 -19.81 9.53 39.01
CA ALA A 217 -20.11 9.14 40.38
C ALA A 217 -21.58 9.38 40.76
N LYS A 218 -22.23 10.41 40.23
CA LYS A 218 -23.65 10.69 40.40
C LYS A 218 -24.57 9.76 39.64
N VAL A 219 -24.12 9.32 38.46
CA VAL A 219 -24.88 8.44 37.53
C VAL A 219 -24.02 7.26 37.17
N VAL A 220 -23.91 6.28 38.06
CA VAL A 220 -23.05 5.10 37.93
C VAL A 220 -23.33 4.31 36.65
N ALA A 221 -24.57 4.34 36.18
CA ALA A 221 -24.96 3.71 34.91
C ALA A 221 -24.15 4.21 33.69
N LEU A 222 -23.61 5.44 33.72
CA LEU A 222 -22.75 5.96 32.66
C LEU A 222 -21.47 5.13 32.52
N SER A 223 -20.87 4.69 33.63
CA SER A 223 -19.61 3.94 33.59
C SER A 223 -19.71 2.62 32.81
N SER A 224 -20.87 1.97 32.87
CA SER A 224 -21.14 0.72 32.13
C SER A 224 -21.61 0.94 30.69
N THR A 225 -22.19 2.10 30.38
CA THR A 225 -22.74 2.40 29.04
C THR A 225 -21.73 3.13 28.15
N MET A 226 -20.73 3.83 28.73
CA MET A 226 -19.71 4.56 27.97
C MET A 226 -18.95 3.66 27.00
N SER A 227 -18.53 2.46 27.43
CA SER A 227 -17.81 1.51 26.59
C SER A 227 -18.63 1.00 25.39
N MET A 228 -19.98 1.00 25.50
CA MET A 228 -20.85 0.65 24.36
C MET A 228 -20.78 1.74 23.27
N VAL A 229 -20.80 3.01 23.68
CA VAL A 229 -20.75 4.15 22.76
C VAL A 229 -19.39 4.18 22.04
N THR A 230 -18.29 4.14 22.80
CA THR A 230 -16.94 4.20 22.23
C THR A 230 -16.61 2.99 21.37
N GLY A 231 -16.97 1.77 21.83
CA GLY A 231 -16.77 0.54 21.06
C GLY A 231 -17.50 0.55 19.71
N MET A 232 -18.75 1.06 19.68
CA MET A 232 -19.49 1.21 18.41
C MET A 232 -18.88 2.29 17.52
N GLY A 233 -18.38 3.38 18.09
CA GLY A 233 -17.64 4.40 17.37
C GLY A 233 -16.38 3.85 16.71
N GLY A 234 -15.56 3.11 17.45
CA GLY A 234 -14.36 2.44 16.92
C GLY A 234 -14.68 1.47 15.78
N ASN A 235 -15.73 0.64 15.94
CA ASN A 235 -16.15 -0.30 14.90
C ASN A 235 -16.63 0.42 13.62
N ALA A 236 -17.48 1.42 13.74
CA ALA A 236 -17.97 2.18 12.60
C ALA A 236 -16.83 2.93 11.88
N GLY A 237 -15.93 3.53 12.64
CA GLY A 237 -14.77 4.22 12.09
C GLY A 237 -13.82 3.29 11.37
N THR A 238 -13.57 2.08 11.91
CA THR A 238 -12.75 1.07 11.23
C THR A 238 -13.34 0.66 9.89
N GLN A 239 -14.68 0.56 9.78
CA GLN A 239 -15.33 0.30 8.49
C GLN A 239 -15.03 1.41 7.47
N THR A 240 -15.13 2.68 7.89
CA THR A 240 -14.82 3.82 7.01
C THR A 240 -13.33 3.84 6.66
N VAL A 241 -12.42 3.70 7.63
CA VAL A 241 -10.95 3.64 7.39
C VAL A 241 -10.59 2.57 6.37
N SER A 242 -11.12 1.35 6.51
CA SER A 242 -10.84 0.23 5.60
C SER A 242 -11.24 0.54 4.16
N ILE A 243 -12.41 1.20 3.97
CA ILE A 243 -12.86 1.61 2.64
C ILE A 243 -11.94 2.70 2.07
N ILE A 244 -11.55 3.67 2.89
CA ILE A 244 -10.75 4.81 2.45
C ILE A 244 -9.31 4.38 2.13
N ILE A 245 -8.64 3.59 2.98
CA ILE A 245 -7.30 3.06 2.70
C ILE A 245 -7.29 2.30 1.38
N ARG A 246 -8.25 1.39 1.16
CA ARG A 246 -8.38 0.68 -0.11
C ARG A 246 -8.52 1.62 -1.32
N ASN A 247 -9.31 2.70 -1.19
CA ASN A 247 -9.48 3.65 -2.30
C ASN A 247 -8.26 4.54 -2.50
N ILE A 248 -7.47 4.83 -1.46
CA ILE A 248 -6.18 5.49 -1.57
C ILE A 248 -5.20 4.60 -2.34
N ALA A 249 -5.04 3.34 -1.95
CA ALA A 249 -4.17 2.38 -2.62
C ALA A 249 -4.56 2.14 -4.10
N MET A 250 -5.84 2.27 -4.43
CA MET A 250 -6.31 2.22 -5.82
C MET A 250 -6.17 3.56 -6.58
N GLY A 251 -5.73 4.63 -5.94
CA GLY A 251 -5.66 5.96 -6.55
C GLY A 251 -7.02 6.59 -6.88
N ASN A 252 -8.11 6.11 -6.27
CA ASN A 252 -9.48 6.55 -6.55
C ASN A 252 -9.88 7.80 -5.76
N ILE A 253 -9.16 8.18 -4.71
CA ILE A 253 -9.49 9.30 -3.84
C ILE A 253 -8.24 10.06 -3.39
N GLU A 254 -8.34 11.37 -3.40
CA GLU A 254 -7.36 12.29 -2.83
C GLU A 254 -8.06 13.27 -1.87
N LEU A 255 -7.27 14.00 -1.08
CA LEU A 255 -7.81 14.98 -0.11
C LEU A 255 -8.70 16.05 -0.79
N LYS A 256 -8.46 16.39 -2.06
CA LYS A 256 -9.32 17.32 -2.83
C LYS A 256 -10.74 16.81 -3.01
N ASP A 257 -10.93 15.49 -3.01
CA ASP A 257 -12.21 14.82 -3.21
C ASP A 257 -12.94 14.53 -1.89
N ALA A 258 -12.33 14.92 -0.75
CA ALA A 258 -12.85 14.60 0.58
C ALA A 258 -14.24 15.20 0.87
N LEU A 259 -14.58 16.39 0.34
CA LEU A 259 -15.78 17.11 0.72
C LEU A 259 -17.09 16.39 0.37
N PRO A 260 -17.28 15.83 -0.84
CA PRO A 260 -18.46 15.02 -1.16
C PRO A 260 -18.57 13.76 -0.28
N GLN A 261 -17.44 13.08 -0.05
CA GLN A 261 -17.38 11.89 0.77
C GLN A 261 -17.66 12.21 2.25
N LEU A 262 -17.17 13.34 2.76
CA LEU A 262 -17.44 13.79 4.12
C LEU A 262 -18.93 13.96 4.40
N LYS A 263 -19.67 14.56 3.45
CA LYS A 263 -21.14 14.69 3.56
C LYS A 263 -21.82 13.33 3.63
N LYS A 264 -21.36 12.37 2.82
CA LYS A 264 -21.85 11.00 2.82
C LYS A 264 -21.58 10.30 4.15
N GLU A 265 -20.35 10.39 4.67
CA GLU A 265 -19.96 9.77 5.93
C GLU A 265 -20.72 10.37 7.13
N ILE A 266 -20.94 11.70 7.17
CA ILE A 266 -21.77 12.34 8.18
C ILE A 266 -23.21 11.82 8.13
N LEU A 267 -23.80 11.68 6.94
CA LEU A 267 -25.16 11.17 6.78
C LEU A 267 -25.24 9.68 7.18
N LEU A 268 -24.24 8.88 6.82
CA LEU A 268 -24.14 7.48 7.25
C LEU A 268 -24.02 7.38 8.78
N GLY A 269 -23.15 8.21 9.39
CA GLY A 269 -23.02 8.29 10.85
C GLY A 269 -24.32 8.69 11.53
N LEU A 270 -25.06 9.63 10.96
CA LEU A 270 -26.36 10.03 11.48
C LEU A 270 -27.39 8.88 11.40
N VAL A 271 -27.54 8.24 10.25
CA VAL A 271 -28.53 7.16 10.05
C VAL A 271 -28.17 5.94 10.90
N ASN A 272 -26.94 5.49 10.85
CA ASN A 272 -26.48 4.35 11.65
C ASN A 272 -26.53 4.67 13.14
N GLY A 273 -26.16 5.92 13.51
CA GLY A 273 -26.25 6.41 14.88
C GLY A 273 -27.67 6.43 15.43
N LEU A 274 -28.64 6.85 14.62
CA LEU A 274 -30.03 6.79 15.00
C LEU A 274 -30.54 5.35 15.18
N VAL A 275 -30.25 4.45 14.25
CA VAL A 275 -30.69 3.05 14.33
C VAL A 275 -30.09 2.36 15.55
N ILE A 276 -28.77 2.39 15.68
CA ILE A 276 -28.07 1.75 16.81
C ILE A 276 -28.37 2.46 18.13
N GLY A 277 -28.47 3.80 18.10
CA GLY A 277 -28.80 4.61 19.26
C GLY A 277 -30.20 4.36 19.80
N ILE A 278 -31.21 4.16 18.92
CA ILE A 278 -32.58 3.78 19.32
C ILE A 278 -32.56 2.39 20.01
N ILE A 279 -31.92 1.41 19.40
CA ILE A 279 -31.80 0.04 19.94
C ILE A 279 -31.13 0.09 21.34
N THR A 280 -29.96 0.74 21.42
CA THR A 280 -29.20 0.84 22.69
C THR A 280 -29.92 1.70 23.71
N GLY A 281 -30.52 2.82 23.29
CA GLY A 281 -31.26 3.72 24.17
C GLY A 281 -32.51 3.05 24.79
N ILE A 282 -33.25 2.26 24.03
CA ILE A 282 -34.40 1.48 24.55
C ILE A 282 -33.85 0.42 25.54
N ALA A 283 -32.81 -0.33 25.16
CA ALA A 283 -32.26 -1.36 26.05
C ALA A 283 -31.78 -0.78 27.37
N VAL A 284 -30.97 0.31 27.33
CA VAL A 284 -30.46 0.98 28.52
C VAL A 284 -31.61 1.60 29.34
N GLY A 285 -32.57 2.25 28.67
CA GLY A 285 -33.75 2.81 29.34
C GLY A 285 -34.57 1.77 30.11
N MET A 286 -34.70 0.55 29.55
CA MET A 286 -35.39 -0.57 30.23
C MET A 286 -34.56 -1.13 31.38
N ILE A 287 -33.25 -1.37 31.17
CA ILE A 287 -32.34 -1.96 32.20
C ILE A 287 -32.24 -1.08 33.43
N TYR A 288 -32.09 0.24 33.23
CA TYR A 288 -31.90 1.19 34.31
C TYR A 288 -33.20 1.94 34.72
N HIS A 289 -34.34 1.55 34.17
CA HIS A 289 -35.65 2.19 34.42
C HIS A 289 -35.61 3.71 34.27
N SER A 290 -34.84 4.22 33.30
CA SER A 290 -34.63 5.65 33.08
C SER A 290 -34.71 6.01 31.60
N VAL A 291 -35.80 6.64 31.20
CA VAL A 291 -36.00 7.15 29.81
C VAL A 291 -34.95 8.22 29.49
N TYR A 292 -34.61 9.07 30.46
CA TYR A 292 -33.57 10.10 30.25
C TYR A 292 -32.22 9.52 29.92
N LEU A 293 -31.78 8.45 30.60
CA LEU A 293 -30.53 7.77 30.29
C LEU A 293 -30.57 7.15 28.90
N GLY A 294 -31.70 6.55 28.51
CA GLY A 294 -31.87 6.02 27.15
C GLY A 294 -31.72 7.09 26.06
N ILE A 295 -32.29 8.29 26.29
CA ILE A 295 -32.17 9.42 25.34
C ILE A 295 -30.74 9.94 25.29
N ILE A 296 -30.03 10.04 26.42
CA ILE A 296 -28.62 10.47 26.49
C ILE A 296 -27.76 9.51 25.69
N ILE A 297 -27.90 8.20 25.88
CA ILE A 297 -27.12 7.18 25.14
C ILE A 297 -27.45 7.21 23.63
N LEU A 298 -28.70 7.44 23.26
CA LEU A 298 -29.06 7.61 21.84
C LEU A 298 -28.31 8.80 21.24
N LEU A 299 -28.33 9.96 21.89
CA LEU A 299 -27.64 11.16 21.38
C LEU A 299 -26.14 10.98 21.33
N ALA A 300 -25.55 10.39 22.37
CA ALA A 300 -24.12 10.08 22.42
C ALA A 300 -23.73 9.12 21.28
N MET A 301 -24.54 8.09 21.01
CA MET A 301 -24.31 7.14 19.91
C MET A 301 -24.33 7.84 18.55
N VAL A 302 -25.33 8.69 18.31
CA VAL A 302 -25.42 9.48 17.07
C VAL A 302 -24.20 10.38 16.92
N GLY A 303 -23.81 11.11 17.96
CA GLY A 303 -22.64 11.98 17.94
C GLY A 303 -21.35 11.22 17.66
N ASN A 304 -21.15 10.10 18.36
CA ASN A 304 -19.93 9.31 18.19
C ASN A 304 -19.82 8.61 16.82
N LEU A 305 -20.95 8.15 16.24
CA LEU A 305 -20.92 7.57 14.89
C LEU A 305 -20.66 8.61 13.79
N ILE A 306 -21.14 9.85 13.97
CA ILE A 306 -20.78 10.96 13.08
C ILE A 306 -19.27 11.27 13.19
N VAL A 307 -18.75 11.37 14.42
CA VAL A 307 -17.29 11.54 14.66
C VAL A 307 -16.49 10.43 13.98
N SER A 308 -16.93 9.18 14.13
CA SER A 308 -16.28 8.01 13.49
C SER A 308 -16.21 8.14 11.98
N GLY A 309 -17.26 8.56 11.32
CA GLY A 309 -17.27 8.78 9.87
C GLY A 309 -16.33 9.91 9.46
N ILE A 310 -16.34 11.03 10.19
CA ILE A 310 -15.47 12.18 9.93
C ILE A 310 -13.99 11.78 10.06
N PHE A 311 -13.59 11.21 11.18
CA PHE A 311 -12.21 10.84 11.44
C PHE A 311 -11.77 9.64 10.60
N GLY A 312 -12.65 8.67 10.36
CA GLY A 312 -12.39 7.53 9.48
C GLY A 312 -12.08 7.93 8.04
N LEU A 313 -12.66 9.05 7.56
CA LEU A 313 -12.35 9.62 6.26
C LEU A 313 -11.11 10.52 6.30
N LEU A 314 -11.08 11.49 7.22
CA LEU A 314 -10.08 12.56 7.17
C LEU A 314 -8.69 12.09 7.59
N VAL A 315 -8.59 11.19 8.58
CA VAL A 315 -7.28 10.76 9.09
C VAL A 315 -6.44 10.11 7.99
N PRO A 316 -6.91 9.07 7.24
CA PRO A 316 -6.12 8.48 6.17
C PRO A 316 -5.70 9.48 5.08
N LEU A 317 -6.62 10.36 4.67
CA LEU A 317 -6.35 11.36 3.63
C LEU A 317 -5.34 12.43 4.06
N VAL A 318 -5.37 12.82 5.33
CA VAL A 318 -4.39 13.77 5.89
C VAL A 318 -3.01 13.10 5.99
N LEU A 319 -2.94 11.85 6.45
CA LEU A 319 -1.69 11.09 6.53
C LEU A 319 -1.07 10.92 5.14
N GLN A 320 -1.85 10.55 4.14
CA GLN A 320 -1.41 10.48 2.75
C GLN A 320 -0.81 11.82 2.27
N LYS A 321 -1.49 12.94 2.54
CA LYS A 321 -0.96 14.27 2.19
C LYS A 321 0.36 14.61 2.89
N LEU A 322 0.53 14.15 4.12
CA LEU A 322 1.76 14.30 4.90
C LEU A 322 2.85 13.31 4.50
N LYS A 323 2.59 12.45 3.51
CA LYS A 323 3.48 11.35 3.08
C LYS A 323 3.80 10.37 4.21
N VAL A 324 2.86 10.17 5.11
CA VAL A 324 2.87 9.15 6.14
C VAL A 324 1.91 8.06 5.69
N ASP A 325 2.29 6.80 5.88
CA ASP A 325 1.48 5.66 5.50
C ASP A 325 0.10 5.69 6.20
N PRO A 326 -1.01 5.77 5.43
CA PRO A 326 -2.35 5.83 6.00
C PRO A 326 -2.75 4.56 6.74
N ALA A 327 -2.30 3.37 6.31
CA ALA A 327 -2.67 2.10 6.90
C ALA A 327 -2.13 1.96 8.32
N LEU A 328 -0.90 2.41 8.53
CA LEU A 328 -0.17 2.23 9.78
C LEU A 328 -0.75 3.00 10.97
N SER A 329 -1.19 4.23 10.75
CA SER A 329 -1.51 5.17 11.84
C SER A 329 -3.00 5.46 11.99
N SER A 330 -3.82 5.15 10.94
CA SER A 330 -5.23 5.57 10.91
C SER A 330 -6.06 4.99 12.04
N SER A 331 -5.84 3.72 12.41
CA SER A 331 -6.60 3.06 13.48
C SER A 331 -6.35 3.70 14.85
N ILE A 332 -5.11 4.10 15.15
CA ILE A 332 -4.73 4.71 16.41
C ILE A 332 -5.38 6.09 16.57
N PHE A 333 -5.27 6.94 15.55
CA PHE A 333 -5.90 8.27 15.58
C PHE A 333 -7.43 8.18 15.60
N LEU A 334 -8.01 7.23 14.87
CA LEU A 334 -9.44 7.00 14.88
C LEU A 334 -9.94 6.59 16.26
N THR A 335 -9.36 5.54 16.87
CA THR A 335 -9.80 5.07 18.19
C THR A 335 -9.61 6.14 19.26
N THR A 336 -8.50 6.88 19.20
CA THR A 336 -8.29 8.01 20.11
C THR A 336 -9.41 9.06 19.97
N ALA A 337 -9.77 9.43 18.75
CA ALA A 337 -10.82 10.43 18.52
C ALA A 337 -12.18 9.92 18.99
N THR A 338 -12.54 8.67 18.66
CA THR A 338 -13.83 8.08 19.05
C THR A 338 -13.95 7.82 20.55
N ASP A 339 -12.85 7.48 21.23
CA ASP A 339 -12.85 7.30 22.67
C ASP A 339 -12.94 8.65 23.38
N VAL A 340 -12.07 9.60 23.05
CA VAL A 340 -12.06 10.92 23.71
C VAL A 340 -13.39 11.66 23.51
N LEU A 341 -13.88 11.74 22.25
CA LEU A 341 -15.12 12.44 21.94
C LEU A 341 -16.38 11.63 22.30
N GLY A 342 -16.27 10.30 22.32
CA GLY A 342 -17.36 9.42 22.77
C GLY A 342 -17.57 9.45 24.29
N PHE A 343 -16.50 9.68 25.09
CA PHE A 343 -16.61 9.89 26.53
C PHE A 343 -17.06 11.29 26.89
N PHE A 344 -16.72 12.30 26.09
CA PHE A 344 -17.17 13.68 26.25
C PHE A 344 -18.67 13.82 26.07
#